data_b292eaa882b08d5a8658a8ea22199a79
#
_entry.id   b292eaa882b08d5a8658a8ea22199a79
#
_cell.length_a   1.000
_cell.length_b   1.000
_cell.length_c   1.000
_cell.angle_alpha   90.00
_cell.angle_beta   90.00
_cell.angle_gamma   90.00
#
_symmetry.space_group_name_H-M   'P 1'
#
loop_
_entity.id
_entity.type
_entity.pdbx_description
1 polymer ?
#
loop_
_entity_poly.entity_id
_entity_poly.type
_entity_poly.pdbx_seq_one_letter_code
_entity_poly.pdbx_strand_id
1 'polypeptide(L)'
;VKSAQKKDKEMVEYDSVVITGGADDMAPSSGDMMENSVLSSEESLDYSTTNVMTDGVDESDVVKTDGKYIYMVEDGQISITDITDGKPDEEQKLRPDFESPSDSVEELYVNDGNMFIVTNHLNDEGNDETICYSYDITDPLKPQLIGRSSQDGYYSTSRKIGSIVYVFSNTSIQMPELMVKKAALNPNNLDKWVPKVDGEIIDYDCIYIEDETTSGTVISSFNVDDPSAVIDTKCIMNGNDDVYVSNNAMYFYSMDWKRNRQITTISKMSFTDGIMETGESTSVSGYLNDKFAINERNGYLYVLATYSDKETEVNSLHVFDGEMKETGVLNEIARGELVYAARFVGNYVYFITYKQTDPFFVADITDPSDPKLLGELEVSGFSEYLHIWDDTHVLGIGYGDSDRKTIKLTMFDVSDPAHPVEENQKIFDHEGYYCEAMNNYKAVLVEPQKNLIGFAVDKYYLFSYDSGKGFELMEDASLKFENERGYRGIYKDDDFYVAGNGEINYFKLTGKKS
;
A
#
# COMPACT_ATOMS: atom_id res chain seq x y z
N VAL A 1 -16.38 17.35 21.62
CA VAL A 1 -17.67 18.06 21.34
C VAL A 1 -17.64 19.52 21.80
N LYS A 2 -17.12 19.87 22.98
CA LYS A 2 -17.04 21.29 23.40
C LYS A 2 -15.93 22.10 22.74
N SER A 3 -14.88 21.47 22.22
CA SER A 3 -13.80 22.14 21.48
C SER A 3 -14.17 22.38 20.02
N ALA A 4 -14.91 21.48 19.37
CA ALA A 4 -15.38 21.65 18.00
C ALA A 4 -16.29 22.87 17.82
N GLN A 5 -17.14 23.19 18.80
CA GLN A 5 -17.99 24.37 18.74
C GLN A 5 -17.25 25.72 18.82
N LYS A 6 -15.94 25.74 19.12
CA LYS A 6 -15.14 26.96 19.24
C LYS A 6 -14.34 27.29 17.97
N LYS A 7 -14.08 26.30 17.10
CA LYS A 7 -13.36 26.50 15.84
C LYS A 7 -14.21 27.09 14.71
N ASP A 8 -15.53 26.97 14.77
CA ASP A 8 -16.45 27.45 13.72
C ASP A 8 -16.63 29.00 13.66
N LYS A 9 -15.95 29.74 14.53
CA LYS A 9 -16.09 31.20 14.59
C LYS A 9 -14.91 32.03 14.14
N GLU A 10 -13.80 31.39 13.74
CA GLU A 10 -12.57 32.07 13.31
C GLU A 10 -12.06 31.65 11.93
N MET A 11 -12.94 31.42 10.95
CA MET A 11 -12.50 31.39 9.56
C MET A 11 -12.51 32.80 8.99
N VAL A 12 -11.38 33.46 9.09
CA VAL A 12 -11.09 34.74 8.47
C VAL A 12 -10.76 34.52 6.99
N GLU A 13 -11.40 35.31 6.14
CA GLU A 13 -11.07 35.45 4.71
C GLU A 13 -9.57 35.73 4.52
N TYR A 14 -8.89 34.90 3.74
CA TYR A 14 -7.57 35.25 3.22
C TYR A 14 -7.73 35.87 1.84
N ASP A 15 -7.57 37.17 1.83
CA ASP A 15 -7.34 37.97 0.64
C ASP A 15 -5.88 37.82 0.18
N SER A 16 -5.70 37.63 -1.12
CA SER A 16 -4.40 37.50 -1.78
C SER A 16 -3.52 38.73 -1.59
N VAL A 17 -2.40 38.59 -0.93
CA VAL A 17 -1.34 39.61 -0.92
C VAL A 17 -0.17 39.12 -1.76
N VAL A 18 -0.01 39.77 -2.89
CA VAL A 18 1.22 39.69 -3.72
C VAL A 18 2.32 40.48 -3.01
N ILE A 19 3.40 39.82 -2.65
CA ILE A 19 4.64 40.49 -2.23
C ILE A 19 5.72 40.22 -3.29
N THR A 20 6.06 41.28 -4.01
CA THR A 20 7.26 41.35 -4.86
C THR A 20 8.44 41.84 -4.03
N GLY A 21 9.58 41.21 -4.19
CA GLY A 21 10.85 41.91 -4.03
C GLY A 21 11.94 41.22 -3.24
N GLY A 22 13.06 41.00 -3.91
CA GLY A 22 14.39 41.10 -3.35
C GLY A 22 15.25 39.86 -3.40
N ALA A 23 15.97 39.69 -4.50
CA ALA A 23 17.12 38.80 -4.58
C ALA A 23 18.25 39.29 -3.66
N ASP A 24 18.87 38.37 -2.94
CA ASP A 24 20.27 38.51 -2.56
C ASP A 24 20.95 37.15 -2.65
N ASP A 25 22.04 37.14 -3.39
CA ASP A 25 22.94 36.05 -3.70
C ASP A 25 23.58 35.45 -2.44
N MET A 26 23.45 34.13 -2.26
CA MET A 26 24.50 33.33 -1.65
C MET A 26 24.48 31.92 -2.24
N ALA A 27 25.50 31.62 -3.03
CA ALA A 27 25.80 30.27 -3.47
C ALA A 27 26.28 29.41 -2.30
N PRO A 28 25.77 28.20 -2.13
CA PRO A 28 26.47 27.17 -1.37
C PRO A 28 27.34 26.33 -2.30
N SER A 29 28.53 26.09 -1.79
CA SER A 29 29.61 25.28 -2.32
C SER A 29 29.17 23.87 -2.71
N SER A 30 29.79 23.40 -3.80
CA SER A 30 29.86 22.00 -4.20
C SER A 30 30.22 21.08 -3.03
N GLY A 31 29.30 20.21 -2.67
CA GLY A 31 29.49 19.10 -1.77
C GLY A 31 28.79 17.88 -2.35
N ASP A 32 29.60 16.91 -2.71
CA ASP A 32 29.37 15.52 -3.02
C ASP A 32 27.95 15.06 -3.41
N MET A 33 27.83 14.72 -4.67
CA MET A 33 26.82 13.79 -5.16
C MET A 33 27.03 12.45 -4.45
N MET A 34 26.22 12.13 -3.46
CA MET A 34 26.02 10.75 -3.06
C MET A 34 25.01 10.11 -4.00
N GLU A 35 25.53 9.19 -4.80
CA GLU A 35 24.79 8.12 -5.41
C GLU A 35 23.87 7.48 -4.36
N ASN A 36 22.57 7.62 -4.52
CA ASN A 36 21.61 6.74 -3.90
C ASN A 36 20.99 5.82 -4.97
N SER A 37 21.83 5.00 -5.59
CA SER A 37 21.45 3.66 -5.98
C SER A 37 21.73 2.77 -4.77
N VAL A 38 20.84 2.75 -3.80
CA VAL A 38 20.84 1.69 -2.81
C VAL A 38 20.09 0.50 -3.42
N LEU A 39 20.78 -0.21 -4.32
CA LEU A 39 20.79 -1.65 -4.23
C LEU A 39 21.46 -1.94 -2.89
N SER A 40 20.68 -2.21 -1.86
CA SER A 40 21.15 -2.73 -0.61
C SER A 40 22.01 -3.94 -0.94
N SER A 41 23.30 -3.89 -0.55
CA SER A 41 24.17 -5.04 -0.50
C SER A 41 23.80 -5.89 0.72
N GLU A 42 22.56 -6.33 0.81
CA GLU A 42 22.20 -7.58 1.46
C GLU A 42 22.65 -8.68 0.50
N GLU A 43 23.25 -9.74 1.01
CA GLU A 43 23.48 -10.98 0.26
C GLU A 43 22.18 -11.26 -0.46
N SER A 44 22.19 -11.27 -1.79
CA SER A 44 20.97 -11.37 -2.59
C SER A 44 20.24 -12.62 -2.15
N LEU A 45 19.14 -12.45 -1.48
CA LEU A 45 18.27 -13.55 -1.09
C LEU A 45 17.84 -14.20 -2.40
N ASP A 46 18.17 -15.48 -2.62
CA ASP A 46 17.82 -16.15 -3.86
C ASP A 46 16.39 -16.72 -3.78
N TYR A 47 15.49 -15.93 -3.18
CA TYR A 47 14.04 -16.20 -3.12
C TYR A 47 13.24 -14.90 -3.15
N SER A 48 11.97 -15.00 -3.60
CA SER A 48 11.06 -13.86 -3.73
C SER A 48 10.60 -13.31 -2.39
N THR A 49 10.44 -11.98 -2.34
CA THR A 49 9.77 -11.28 -1.24
C THR A 49 8.41 -10.74 -1.69
N THR A 50 7.59 -10.28 -0.76
CA THR A 50 6.33 -9.60 -1.09
C THR A 50 6.62 -8.29 -1.83
N ASN A 51 5.89 -8.04 -2.91
CA ASN A 51 5.91 -6.75 -3.57
C ASN A 51 5.28 -5.69 -2.65
N VAL A 52 6.06 -4.66 -2.30
CA VAL A 52 5.68 -3.62 -1.33
C VAL A 52 5.49 -2.26 -2.00
N MET A 53 4.74 -1.38 -1.35
CA MET A 53 4.50 -0.03 -1.84
C MET A 53 5.71 0.88 -1.65
N THR A 54 6.42 0.73 -0.53
CA THR A 54 7.55 1.57 -0.14
C THR A 54 8.72 0.69 0.27
N ASP A 55 9.89 0.90 -0.30
CA ASP A 55 11.11 0.19 0.08
C ASP A 55 11.42 0.42 1.56
N GLY A 56 11.76 -0.66 2.28
CA GLY A 56 12.02 -0.63 3.71
C GLY A 56 10.77 -0.68 4.61
N VAL A 57 9.57 -0.65 4.02
CA VAL A 57 8.30 -0.85 4.71
C VAL A 57 7.71 -2.18 4.26
N ASP A 58 7.90 -3.24 5.05
CA ASP A 58 7.34 -4.56 4.74
C ASP A 58 5.82 -4.58 4.98
N GLU A 59 5.14 -5.39 4.20
CA GLU A 59 3.70 -5.56 4.24
C GLU A 59 3.34 -7.02 4.51
N SER A 60 2.33 -7.24 5.32
CA SER A 60 1.72 -8.55 5.47
C SER A 60 1.14 -9.07 4.15
N ASP A 61 1.03 -10.37 4.00
CA ASP A 61 0.36 -10.98 2.85
C ASP A 61 -0.28 -12.32 3.26
N VAL A 62 -1.08 -12.87 2.37
CA VAL A 62 -1.70 -14.20 2.52
C VAL A 62 -0.73 -15.34 2.23
N VAL A 63 0.39 -15.07 1.57
CA VAL A 63 1.48 -16.02 1.32
C VAL A 63 2.82 -15.32 1.55
N LYS A 64 3.67 -15.92 2.36
CA LYS A 64 5.05 -15.47 2.62
C LYS A 64 6.02 -16.66 2.51
N THR A 65 7.31 -16.36 2.33
CA THR A 65 8.38 -17.36 2.37
C THR A 65 9.61 -16.80 3.07
N ASP A 66 10.37 -17.66 3.72
CA ASP A 66 11.71 -17.41 4.25
C ASP A 66 12.81 -18.08 3.40
N GLY A 67 12.43 -18.58 2.20
CA GLY A 67 13.31 -19.33 1.30
C GLY A 67 13.48 -20.80 1.66
N LYS A 68 12.94 -21.26 2.79
CA LYS A 68 12.96 -22.67 3.20
C LYS A 68 11.56 -23.25 3.36
N TYR A 69 10.61 -22.39 3.72
CA TYR A 69 9.21 -22.74 3.90
C TYR A 69 8.31 -21.74 3.18
N ILE A 70 7.14 -22.21 2.78
CA ILE A 70 6.03 -21.38 2.31
C ILE A 70 4.97 -21.37 3.42
N TYR A 71 4.60 -20.17 3.84
CA TYR A 71 3.57 -19.90 4.83
C TYR A 71 2.37 -19.32 4.11
N MET A 72 1.22 -19.98 4.19
CA MET A 72 0.04 -19.64 3.41
C MET A 72 -1.21 -19.64 4.28
N VAL A 73 -2.01 -18.60 4.18
CA VAL A 73 -3.35 -18.53 4.77
C VAL A 73 -4.29 -19.43 3.97
N GLU A 74 -4.92 -20.38 4.67
CA GLU A 74 -5.85 -21.34 4.10
C GLU A 74 -7.00 -21.61 5.08
N ASP A 75 -8.23 -21.38 4.66
CA ASP A 75 -9.44 -21.65 5.47
C ASP A 75 -9.36 -21.11 6.92
N GLY A 76 -8.82 -19.87 7.08
CA GLY A 76 -8.66 -19.21 8.37
C GLY A 76 -7.55 -19.77 9.27
N GLN A 77 -6.67 -20.61 8.75
CA GLN A 77 -5.47 -21.15 9.42
C GLN A 77 -4.24 -20.92 8.54
N ILE A 78 -3.07 -21.34 9.01
CA ILE A 78 -1.82 -21.21 8.27
C ILE A 78 -1.32 -22.60 7.92
N SER A 79 -1.06 -22.83 6.64
CA SER A 79 -0.30 -23.97 6.13
C SER A 79 1.17 -23.57 6.05
N ILE A 80 2.05 -24.39 6.59
CA ILE A 80 3.53 -24.22 6.56
C ILE A 80 4.10 -25.43 5.83
N THR A 81 4.68 -25.20 4.65
CA THR A 81 5.16 -26.27 3.77
C THR A 81 6.67 -26.16 3.58
N ASP A 82 7.37 -27.24 3.82
CA ASP A 82 8.83 -27.34 3.61
C ASP A 82 9.16 -27.35 2.11
N ILE A 83 10.03 -26.44 1.69
CA ILE A 83 10.59 -26.37 0.33
C ILE A 83 12.13 -26.37 0.34
N THR A 84 12.75 -26.81 1.43
CA THR A 84 14.21 -26.78 1.63
C THR A 84 14.94 -27.52 0.50
N ASP A 85 14.44 -28.68 0.10
CA ASP A 85 15.01 -29.50 -0.96
C ASP A 85 14.43 -29.20 -2.36
N GLY A 86 13.74 -28.07 -2.51
CA GLY A 86 13.14 -27.58 -3.75
C GLY A 86 11.70 -28.03 -3.94
N LYS A 87 11.39 -29.33 -3.79
CA LYS A 87 10.00 -29.79 -3.92
C LYS A 87 9.25 -29.62 -2.60
N PRO A 88 7.95 -29.19 -2.67
CA PRO A 88 7.10 -29.19 -1.50
C PRO A 88 7.04 -30.59 -0.86
N ASP A 89 7.29 -30.70 0.44
CA ASP A 89 7.33 -31.95 1.17
C ASP A 89 6.45 -31.83 2.43
N GLU A 90 7.00 -31.92 3.65
CA GLU A 90 6.24 -31.92 4.90
C GLU A 90 5.39 -30.64 5.05
N GLU A 91 4.15 -30.82 5.48
CA GLU A 91 3.19 -29.77 5.75
C GLU A 91 2.75 -29.79 7.21
N GLN A 92 2.74 -28.61 7.84
CA GLN A 92 2.15 -28.37 9.16
C GLN A 92 1.01 -27.36 9.03
N LYS A 93 -0.13 -27.63 9.66
CA LYS A 93 -1.21 -26.65 9.78
C LYS A 93 -1.25 -26.06 11.18
N LEU A 94 -1.21 -24.74 11.25
CA LEU A 94 -1.35 -23.98 12.48
C LEU A 94 -2.71 -23.26 12.48
N ARG A 95 -3.53 -23.59 13.45
CA ARG A 95 -4.71 -22.79 13.79
C ARG A 95 -4.41 -22.02 15.07
N PRO A 96 -4.44 -20.69 15.08
CA PRO A 96 -4.35 -19.92 16.31
C PRO A 96 -5.43 -20.34 17.32
N ASP A 97 -5.22 -20.04 18.58
CA ASP A 97 -6.16 -20.38 19.66
C ASP A 97 -7.35 -19.40 19.59
N PHE A 98 -8.20 -19.63 18.59
CA PHE A 98 -9.35 -18.78 18.28
C PHE A 98 -10.41 -18.84 19.36
N GLU A 99 -10.98 -17.70 19.71
CA GLU A 99 -12.06 -17.59 20.69
C GLU A 99 -13.42 -17.94 20.07
N SER A 100 -13.57 -17.74 18.74
CA SER A 100 -14.79 -18.05 17.98
C SER A 100 -14.51 -18.91 16.75
N PRO A 101 -15.46 -19.76 16.32
CA PRO A 101 -15.36 -20.46 15.05
C PRO A 101 -15.37 -19.54 13.80
N SER A 102 -15.82 -18.29 13.97
CA SER A 102 -15.84 -17.29 12.90
C SER A 102 -14.52 -16.54 12.72
N ASP A 103 -13.57 -16.75 13.64
CA ASP A 103 -12.28 -16.08 13.57
C ASP A 103 -11.46 -16.61 12.39
N SER A 104 -10.78 -15.72 11.71
CA SER A 104 -9.98 -16.02 10.53
C SER A 104 -8.64 -15.29 10.58
N VAL A 105 -7.60 -15.95 10.08
CA VAL A 105 -6.35 -15.30 9.76
C VAL A 105 -6.57 -14.45 8.51
N GLU A 106 -6.17 -13.19 8.57
CA GLU A 106 -6.23 -12.26 7.45
C GLU A 106 -4.92 -12.25 6.66
N GLU A 107 -3.83 -11.93 7.32
CA GLU A 107 -2.51 -11.80 6.74
C GLU A 107 -1.42 -12.18 7.76
N LEU A 108 -0.19 -12.35 7.28
CA LEU A 108 0.94 -12.70 8.12
C LEU A 108 2.25 -12.03 7.67
N TYR A 109 3.20 -11.95 8.61
CA TYR A 109 4.60 -11.65 8.38
C TYR A 109 5.45 -12.85 8.79
N VAL A 110 6.55 -13.05 8.09
CA VAL A 110 7.57 -14.04 8.44
C VAL A 110 8.92 -13.33 8.52
N ASN A 111 9.60 -13.48 9.63
CA ASN A 111 10.95 -13.00 9.87
C ASN A 111 11.84 -14.15 10.33
N ASP A 112 13.14 -13.89 10.50
CA ASP A 112 14.11 -14.85 11.02
C ASP A 112 13.66 -15.46 12.35
N GLY A 113 13.01 -16.62 12.27
CA GLY A 113 12.55 -17.39 13.43
C GLY A 113 11.22 -16.96 14.05
N ASN A 114 10.55 -15.93 13.54
CA ASN A 114 9.27 -15.45 14.06
C ASN A 114 8.22 -15.29 12.96
N MET A 115 6.96 -15.59 13.32
CA MET A 115 5.79 -15.34 12.49
C MET A 115 4.78 -14.49 13.26
N PHE A 116 4.41 -13.35 12.67
CA PHE A 116 3.39 -12.46 13.20
C PHE A 116 2.11 -12.60 12.37
N ILE A 117 0.99 -12.83 13.04
CA ILE A 117 -0.31 -13.12 12.40
C ILE A 117 -1.31 -12.08 12.84
N VAL A 118 -2.12 -11.60 11.91
CA VAL A 118 -3.27 -10.73 12.19
C VAL A 118 -4.56 -11.45 11.86
N THR A 119 -5.52 -11.35 12.77
CA THR A 119 -6.83 -12.01 12.66
C THR A 119 -7.96 -11.04 12.93
N ASN A 120 -9.15 -11.33 12.39
CA ASN A 120 -10.39 -10.69 12.79
C ASN A 120 -11.18 -11.59 13.74
N HIS A 121 -11.75 -11.00 14.74
CA HIS A 121 -12.59 -11.63 15.76
C HIS A 121 -13.89 -10.83 15.92
N LEU A 122 -15.00 -11.52 16.12
CA LEU A 122 -16.26 -10.90 16.55
C LEU A 122 -16.49 -11.28 18.01
N ASN A 123 -16.36 -10.30 18.90
CA ASN A 123 -16.46 -10.52 20.34
C ASN A 123 -17.91 -10.82 20.79
N ASP A 124 -18.09 -11.22 22.06
CA ASP A 124 -19.40 -11.58 22.63
C ASP A 124 -20.44 -10.46 22.59
N GLU A 125 -20.02 -9.20 22.47
CA GLU A 125 -20.88 -8.02 22.34
C GLU A 125 -21.28 -7.76 20.89
N GLY A 126 -20.72 -8.49 19.92
CA GLY A 126 -20.94 -8.34 18.49
C GLY A 126 -20.15 -7.18 17.87
N ASN A 127 -19.05 -6.77 18.47
CA ASN A 127 -18.13 -5.79 17.94
C ASN A 127 -16.92 -6.50 17.29
N ASP A 128 -16.41 -5.89 16.23
CA ASP A 128 -15.19 -6.34 15.59
C ASP A 128 -13.96 -6.03 16.45
N GLU A 129 -13.04 -6.98 16.50
CA GLU A 129 -11.77 -6.90 17.20
C GLU A 129 -10.67 -7.48 16.32
N THR A 130 -9.54 -6.80 16.23
CA THR A 130 -8.34 -7.29 15.56
C THR A 130 -7.43 -7.92 16.60
N ILE A 131 -7.04 -9.20 16.41
CA ILE A 131 -6.13 -9.89 17.31
C ILE A 131 -4.83 -10.22 16.58
N CYS A 132 -3.73 -9.89 17.22
CA CYS A 132 -2.37 -10.16 16.75
C CYS A 132 -1.75 -11.30 17.55
N TYR A 133 -1.05 -12.21 16.89
CA TYR A 133 -0.30 -13.30 17.53
C TYR A 133 1.14 -13.29 17.01
N SER A 134 2.10 -13.61 17.89
CA SER A 134 3.47 -13.92 17.49
C SER A 134 3.80 -15.36 17.87
N TYR A 135 4.46 -16.05 16.93
CA TYR A 135 4.91 -17.43 17.11
C TYR A 135 6.42 -17.50 16.86
N ASP A 136 7.11 -18.22 17.75
CA ASP A 136 8.46 -18.74 17.48
C ASP A 136 8.35 -19.86 16.44
N ILE A 137 8.99 -19.67 15.30
CA ILE A 137 9.09 -20.61 14.19
C ILE A 137 10.55 -21.04 13.93
N THR A 138 11.41 -21.03 14.97
CA THR A 138 12.77 -21.60 14.86
C THR A 138 12.72 -23.05 14.38
N ASP A 139 11.68 -23.82 14.77
CA ASP A 139 11.25 -25.06 14.12
C ASP A 139 9.88 -24.79 13.46
N PRO A 140 9.82 -24.45 12.17
CA PRO A 140 8.57 -24.03 11.53
C PRO A 140 7.47 -25.09 11.53
N LEU A 141 7.85 -26.37 11.64
CA LEU A 141 6.89 -27.47 11.75
C LEU A 141 6.35 -27.64 13.18
N LYS A 142 6.83 -26.85 14.15
CA LYS A 142 6.36 -26.85 15.55
C LYS A 142 6.25 -25.42 16.11
N PRO A 143 5.43 -24.57 15.52
CA PRO A 143 5.29 -23.18 15.97
C PRO A 143 4.90 -23.10 17.45
N GLN A 144 5.52 -22.18 18.20
CA GLN A 144 5.22 -21.96 19.62
C GLN A 144 4.70 -20.54 19.82
N LEU A 145 3.53 -20.39 20.42
CA LEU A 145 2.97 -19.07 20.73
C LEU A 145 3.90 -18.32 21.70
N ILE A 146 4.30 -17.11 21.33
CA ILE A 146 5.07 -16.18 22.17
C ILE A 146 4.11 -15.28 22.93
N GLY A 147 3.18 -14.62 22.22
CA GLY A 147 2.27 -13.67 22.80
C GLY A 147 1.12 -13.29 21.87
N ARG A 148 0.16 -12.56 22.43
CA ARG A 148 -0.97 -12.00 21.68
C ARG A 148 -1.33 -10.63 22.22
N SER A 149 -1.99 -9.83 21.39
CA SER A 149 -2.65 -8.58 21.78
C SER A 149 -3.92 -8.39 20.95
N SER A 150 -4.85 -7.59 21.44
CA SER A 150 -6.08 -7.26 20.73
C SER A 150 -6.34 -5.76 20.70
N GLN A 151 -7.03 -5.28 19.65
CA GLN A 151 -7.51 -3.91 19.55
C GLN A 151 -8.90 -3.87 18.93
N ASP A 152 -9.74 -2.95 19.39
CA ASP A 152 -11.08 -2.75 18.85
C ASP A 152 -11.03 -2.38 17.36
N GLY A 153 -11.97 -2.92 16.60
CA GLY A 153 -12.17 -2.64 15.19
C GLY A 153 -11.75 -3.77 14.26
N TYR A 154 -12.29 -3.73 13.04
CA TYR A 154 -11.97 -4.67 11.97
C TYR A 154 -10.61 -4.34 11.37
N TYR A 155 -9.75 -5.35 11.19
CA TYR A 155 -8.44 -5.19 10.57
C TYR A 155 -8.53 -4.50 9.21
N SER A 156 -7.74 -3.47 9.02
CA SER A 156 -7.66 -2.72 7.76
C SER A 156 -6.37 -3.04 7.01
N THR A 157 -5.25 -2.85 7.67
CA THR A 157 -3.92 -3.10 7.11
C THR A 157 -2.88 -3.12 8.23
N SER A 158 -1.64 -3.48 7.88
CA SER A 158 -0.48 -3.34 8.77
C SER A 158 0.77 -2.98 7.98
N ARG A 159 1.77 -2.45 8.67
CA ARG A 159 3.09 -2.13 8.10
C ARG A 159 4.18 -2.52 9.09
N LYS A 160 5.28 -3.10 8.58
CA LYS A 160 6.42 -3.48 9.40
C LYS A 160 7.66 -2.70 8.97
N ILE A 161 8.33 -2.07 9.92
CA ILE A 161 9.56 -1.31 9.72
C ILE A 161 10.58 -1.80 10.74
N GLY A 162 11.62 -2.46 10.26
CA GLY A 162 12.52 -3.20 11.14
C GLY A 162 11.79 -4.28 11.93
N SER A 163 11.89 -4.25 13.24
CA SER A 163 11.17 -5.18 14.15
C SER A 163 9.81 -4.66 14.64
N ILE A 164 9.39 -3.46 14.22
CA ILE A 164 8.14 -2.85 14.67
C ILE A 164 7.03 -3.07 13.65
N VAL A 165 5.90 -3.60 14.09
CA VAL A 165 4.67 -3.69 13.31
C VAL A 165 3.68 -2.64 13.80
N TYR A 166 3.10 -1.89 12.86
CA TYR A 166 1.98 -0.98 13.08
C TYR A 166 0.72 -1.64 12.52
N VAL A 167 -0.28 -1.84 13.35
CA VAL A 167 -1.54 -2.49 13.01
C VAL A 167 -2.65 -1.46 13.01
N PHE A 168 -3.41 -1.40 11.92
CA PHE A 168 -4.53 -0.47 11.73
C PHE A 168 -5.84 -1.26 11.73
N SER A 169 -6.79 -0.85 12.56
CA SER A 169 -8.15 -1.39 12.56
C SER A 169 -9.18 -0.27 12.48
N ASN A 170 -10.23 -0.50 11.69
CA ASN A 170 -11.33 0.43 11.51
C ASN A 170 -12.40 0.16 12.56
N THR A 171 -12.70 1.15 13.37
CA THR A 171 -13.71 1.08 14.42
C THR A 171 -14.86 2.04 14.15
N SER A 172 -16.03 1.73 14.70
CA SER A 172 -17.20 2.61 14.64
C SER A 172 -17.90 2.66 15.99
N ILE A 173 -17.99 3.86 16.54
CA ILE A 173 -18.70 4.11 17.79
C ILE A 173 -20.20 4.09 17.52
N GLN A 174 -20.87 2.99 17.84
CA GLN A 174 -22.32 2.86 17.70
C GLN A 174 -23.04 3.56 18.85
N MET A 175 -23.35 4.84 18.71
CA MET A 175 -24.19 5.55 19.67
C MET A 175 -25.66 5.16 19.47
N PRO A 176 -26.39 4.71 20.51
CA PRO A 176 -27.83 4.49 20.39
C PRO A 176 -28.54 5.78 19.97
N GLU A 177 -29.47 5.69 19.00
CA GLU A 177 -30.23 6.84 18.47
C GLU A 177 -30.88 7.76 19.54
N LEU A 178 -31.15 7.21 20.72
CA LEU A 178 -31.69 7.94 21.86
C LEU A 178 -30.67 8.90 22.51
N MET A 179 -29.37 8.66 22.35
CA MET A 179 -28.33 9.53 22.89
C MET A 179 -28.04 10.74 22.00
N VAL A 180 -28.23 10.62 20.68
CA VAL A 180 -28.02 11.71 19.73
C VAL A 180 -28.99 12.86 19.92
N LYS A 181 -30.16 12.62 20.48
CA LYS A 181 -31.24 13.66 20.59
C LYS A 181 -31.34 14.42 21.92
N LYS A 182 -30.80 13.94 23.04
CA LYS A 182 -31.00 14.61 24.36
C LYS A 182 -30.06 14.24 25.51
N ALA A 183 -29.14 13.35 25.40
CA ALA A 183 -28.31 13.01 26.53
C ALA A 183 -27.11 13.96 26.61
N ALA A 184 -27.05 14.74 27.67
CA ALA A 184 -25.77 15.02 28.24
C ALA A 184 -25.06 13.65 28.40
N LEU A 185 -24.04 13.37 27.60
CA LEU A 185 -23.17 12.21 27.75
C LEU A 185 -22.81 12.18 29.25
N ASN A 186 -23.28 11.15 29.95
CA ASN A 186 -22.89 11.00 31.33
C ASN A 186 -21.39 10.68 31.34
N PRO A 187 -20.54 11.55 31.90
CA PRO A 187 -19.10 11.28 31.94
C PRO A 187 -18.74 9.90 32.47
N ASN A 188 -19.57 9.32 33.31
CA ASN A 188 -19.39 8.00 33.91
C ASN A 188 -19.68 6.82 32.93
N ASN A 189 -20.07 7.08 31.70
CA ASN A 189 -20.36 6.06 30.69
C ASN A 189 -19.54 6.27 29.38
N LEU A 190 -18.63 7.23 29.35
CA LEU A 190 -17.78 7.48 28.17
C LEU A 190 -16.89 6.28 27.84
N ASP A 191 -16.40 5.60 28.87
CA ASP A 191 -15.53 4.42 28.74
C ASP A 191 -16.12 3.28 27.89
N LYS A 192 -17.44 3.27 27.71
CA LYS A 192 -18.11 2.30 26.83
C LYS A 192 -17.96 2.61 25.34
N TRP A 193 -17.54 3.82 25.01
CA TRP A 193 -17.48 4.35 23.65
C TRP A 193 -16.05 4.66 23.21
N VAL A 194 -15.09 4.49 24.10
CA VAL A 194 -13.67 4.66 23.80
C VAL A 194 -13.13 3.32 23.31
N PRO A 195 -12.45 3.26 22.16
CA PRO A 195 -11.80 2.05 21.71
C PRO A 195 -10.81 1.51 22.73
N LYS A 196 -10.61 0.20 22.71
CA LYS A 196 -9.75 -0.51 23.65
C LYS A 196 -8.61 -1.21 22.93
N VAL A 197 -7.53 -1.41 23.66
CA VAL A 197 -6.42 -2.28 23.30
C VAL A 197 -6.15 -3.17 24.52
N ASP A 198 -6.09 -4.49 24.34
CA ASP A 198 -5.99 -5.50 25.42
C ASP A 198 -7.07 -5.33 26.52
N GLY A 199 -8.27 -4.91 26.13
CA GLY A 199 -9.39 -4.66 27.03
C GLY A 199 -9.32 -3.37 27.84
N GLU A 200 -8.21 -2.62 27.76
CA GLU A 200 -8.04 -1.32 28.42
C GLU A 200 -8.40 -0.18 27.45
N ILE A 201 -9.09 0.85 27.93
CA ILE A 201 -9.46 2.01 27.12
C ILE A 201 -8.21 2.79 26.67
N ILE A 202 -8.21 3.24 25.43
CA ILE A 202 -7.16 4.11 24.91
C ILE A 202 -7.18 5.42 25.70
N ASP A 203 -6.00 5.91 26.09
CA ASP A 203 -5.87 7.16 26.82
C ASP A 203 -6.47 8.32 26.01
N TYR A 204 -7.26 9.17 26.63
CA TYR A 204 -7.95 10.29 25.96
C TYR A 204 -6.99 11.24 25.23
N ASP A 205 -5.77 11.38 25.71
CA ASP A 205 -4.73 12.20 25.08
C ASP A 205 -4.17 11.55 23.80
N CYS A 206 -4.49 10.29 23.57
CA CYS A 206 -4.13 9.52 22.37
C CYS A 206 -5.26 9.44 21.33
N ILE A 207 -6.40 10.14 21.57
CA ILE A 207 -7.54 10.17 20.66
C ILE A 207 -7.61 11.52 19.96
N TYR A 208 -7.45 11.51 18.64
CA TYR A 208 -7.46 12.68 17.78
C TYR A 208 -8.76 12.71 16.98
N ILE A 209 -9.45 13.84 17.02
CA ILE A 209 -10.72 14.05 16.32
C ILE A 209 -10.48 15.02 15.18
N GLU A 210 -10.44 14.50 13.98
CA GLU A 210 -10.24 15.28 12.76
C GLU A 210 -11.58 15.72 12.16
N ASP A 211 -12.63 14.90 12.31
CA ASP A 211 -13.95 15.20 11.78
C ASP A 211 -15.08 14.84 12.77
N GLU A 212 -16.29 15.36 12.55
CA GLU A 212 -17.50 15.02 13.31
C GLU A 212 -18.05 13.65 12.87
N THR A 213 -17.26 12.59 13.05
CA THR A 213 -17.60 11.22 12.69
C THR A 213 -17.67 10.31 13.92
N THR A 214 -18.34 9.19 13.78
CA THR A 214 -18.31 8.10 14.76
C THR A 214 -17.37 6.97 14.35
N SER A 215 -16.77 7.06 13.17
CA SER A 215 -15.83 6.09 12.64
C SER A 215 -14.40 6.59 12.77
N GLY A 216 -13.47 5.70 12.98
CA GLY A 216 -12.07 6.05 13.12
C GLY A 216 -11.16 4.83 12.98
N THR A 217 -9.86 5.10 12.99
CA THR A 217 -8.81 4.11 12.90
C THR A 217 -8.07 4.02 14.23
N VAL A 218 -8.03 2.82 14.80
CA VAL A 218 -7.14 2.49 15.93
C VAL A 218 -5.81 2.01 15.36
N ILE A 219 -4.71 2.51 15.91
CA ILE A 219 -3.36 2.17 15.49
C ILE A 219 -2.60 1.73 16.73
N SER A 220 -2.06 0.51 16.72
CA SER A 220 -1.15 0.04 17.75
C SER A 220 0.17 -0.38 17.15
N SER A 221 1.25 -0.12 17.86
CA SER A 221 2.60 -0.56 17.50
C SER A 221 3.09 -1.63 18.44
N PHE A 222 3.75 -2.64 17.88
CA PHE A 222 4.25 -3.81 18.58
C PHE A 222 5.66 -4.16 18.13
N ASN A 223 6.42 -4.82 19.00
CA ASN A 223 7.57 -5.57 18.52
C ASN A 223 7.08 -6.91 17.93
N VAL A 224 7.50 -7.25 16.73
CA VAL A 224 7.13 -8.50 16.05
C VAL A 224 7.48 -9.75 16.87
N ASP A 225 8.49 -9.66 17.73
CA ASP A 225 8.96 -10.76 18.56
C ASP A 225 8.11 -10.95 19.83
N ASP A 226 7.37 -9.92 20.26
CA ASP A 226 6.47 -10.00 21.42
C ASP A 226 5.34 -8.96 21.33
N PRO A 227 4.19 -9.30 20.75
CA PRO A 227 3.06 -8.38 20.63
C PRO A 227 2.31 -8.15 21.95
N SER A 228 2.58 -8.93 23.00
CA SER A 228 1.94 -8.72 24.32
C SER A 228 2.36 -7.41 24.99
N ALA A 229 3.44 -6.78 24.49
CA ALA A 229 3.91 -5.49 24.94
C ALA A 229 3.58 -4.43 23.87
N VAL A 230 2.41 -3.80 23.97
CA VAL A 230 2.05 -2.63 23.16
C VAL A 230 3.04 -1.49 23.43
N ILE A 231 3.68 -0.96 22.38
CA ILE A 231 4.65 0.14 22.49
C ILE A 231 3.92 1.48 22.56
N ASP A 232 2.99 1.72 21.63
CA ASP A 232 2.17 2.93 21.60
C ASP A 232 0.81 2.64 20.95
N THR A 233 -0.18 3.48 21.27
CA THR A 233 -1.52 3.38 20.71
C THR A 233 -2.06 4.76 20.40
N LYS A 234 -2.67 4.91 19.22
CA LYS A 234 -3.41 6.11 18.81
C LYS A 234 -4.78 5.72 18.26
N CYS A 235 -5.71 6.66 18.35
CA CYS A 235 -7.00 6.56 17.68
C CYS A 235 -7.27 7.87 16.92
N ILE A 236 -7.52 7.77 15.63
CA ILE A 236 -7.86 8.92 14.78
C ILE A 236 -9.33 8.79 14.37
N MET A 237 -10.17 9.73 14.79
CA MET A 237 -11.57 9.80 14.40
C MET A 237 -11.68 10.62 13.10
N ASN A 238 -11.61 9.92 11.96
CA ASN A 238 -11.43 10.50 10.63
C ASN A 238 -12.35 9.88 9.54
N GLY A 239 -13.23 8.96 9.90
CA GLY A 239 -14.15 8.32 8.96
C GLY A 239 -13.60 7.06 8.28
N ASN A 240 -12.53 6.45 8.79
CA ASN A 240 -11.81 5.30 8.23
C ASN A 240 -11.10 5.65 6.91
N ASP A 241 -10.11 6.51 7.02
CA ASP A 241 -9.29 6.97 5.90
C ASP A 241 -8.38 5.87 5.34
N ASP A 242 -7.97 6.05 4.09
CA ASP A 242 -6.84 5.32 3.54
C ASP A 242 -5.53 5.77 4.21
N VAL A 243 -4.52 4.89 4.23
CA VAL A 243 -3.22 5.18 4.80
C VAL A 243 -2.09 4.87 3.82
N TYR A 244 -1.19 5.82 3.67
CA TYR A 244 0.13 5.63 3.07
C TYR A 244 1.19 5.67 4.17
N VAL A 245 2.14 4.73 4.15
CA VAL A 245 3.22 4.66 5.13
C VAL A 245 4.57 4.73 4.43
N SER A 246 5.36 5.71 4.82
CA SER A 246 6.76 5.86 4.43
C SER A 246 7.68 5.28 5.52
N ASN A 247 8.99 5.43 5.35
CA ASN A 247 9.96 5.02 6.38
C ASN A 247 9.94 5.91 7.63
N ASN A 248 9.28 7.08 7.59
CA ASN A 248 9.34 8.08 8.66
C ASN A 248 7.97 8.55 9.17
N ALA A 249 6.92 8.35 8.38
CA ALA A 249 5.59 8.85 8.70
C ALA A 249 4.47 8.01 8.07
N MET A 250 3.30 8.15 8.64
CA MET A 250 2.02 7.67 8.13
C MET A 250 1.22 8.89 7.67
N TYR A 251 0.54 8.75 6.55
CA TYR A 251 -0.32 9.79 5.98
C TYR A 251 -1.71 9.20 5.82
N PHE A 252 -2.65 9.72 6.63
CA PHE A 252 -4.06 9.35 6.55
C PHE A 252 -4.75 10.30 5.59
N TYR A 253 -5.51 9.79 4.64
CA TYR A 253 -6.18 10.64 3.67
C TYR A 253 -7.57 10.13 3.32
N SER A 254 -8.50 11.07 3.24
CA SER A 254 -9.88 10.82 2.82
C SER A 254 -10.40 11.94 1.97
N MET A 255 -11.28 11.59 1.03
CA MET A 255 -11.98 12.55 0.19
C MET A 255 -13.36 12.84 0.75
N ASP A 256 -13.67 14.12 0.92
CA ASP A 256 -14.97 14.59 1.36
C ASP A 256 -15.54 15.67 0.42
N TRP A 257 -16.86 15.85 0.46
CA TRP A 257 -17.54 16.88 -0.32
C TRP A 257 -17.73 18.15 0.52
N LYS A 258 -16.90 19.19 0.25
CA LYS A 258 -17.02 20.50 0.89
C LYS A 258 -17.55 21.53 -0.11
N ARG A 259 -18.76 22.08 0.12
CA ARG A 259 -19.39 23.12 -0.74
C ARG A 259 -19.44 22.73 -2.24
N ASN A 260 -19.85 21.50 -2.55
CA ASN A 260 -19.87 20.93 -3.90
C ASN A 260 -18.49 20.79 -4.58
N ARG A 261 -17.42 20.68 -3.81
CA ARG A 261 -16.07 20.35 -4.29
C ARG A 261 -15.57 19.12 -3.55
N GLN A 262 -14.91 18.25 -4.26
CA GLN A 262 -14.14 17.17 -3.68
C GLN A 262 -12.86 17.76 -3.07
N ILE A 263 -12.59 17.43 -1.84
CA ILE A 263 -11.38 17.84 -1.11
C ILE A 263 -10.83 16.60 -0.42
N THR A 264 -9.59 16.26 -0.70
CA THR A 264 -8.87 15.25 0.07
C THR A 264 -8.09 15.95 1.18
N THR A 265 -8.40 15.58 2.41
CA THR A 265 -7.62 16.00 3.59
C THR A 265 -6.54 14.95 3.82
N ILE A 266 -5.32 15.37 4.17
CA ILE A 266 -4.17 14.51 4.41
C ILE A 266 -3.57 14.90 5.75
N SER A 267 -3.52 13.97 6.70
CA SER A 267 -2.97 14.17 8.05
C SER A 267 -1.72 13.33 8.24
N LYS A 268 -0.66 13.95 8.73
CA LYS A 268 0.63 13.32 8.98
C LYS A 268 0.74 12.82 10.41
N MET A 269 1.29 11.63 10.60
CA MET A 269 1.73 11.10 11.88
C MET A 269 3.15 10.56 11.71
N SER A 270 4.12 11.18 12.38
CA SER A 270 5.50 10.67 12.40
C SER A 270 5.64 9.54 13.42
N PHE A 271 6.67 8.70 13.25
CA PHE A 271 6.97 7.65 14.21
C PHE A 271 8.47 7.42 14.33
N THR A 272 8.88 6.94 15.49
CA THR A 272 10.27 6.51 15.79
C THR A 272 10.23 5.37 16.79
N ASP A 273 10.82 4.23 16.45
CA ASP A 273 10.89 3.03 17.32
C ASP A 273 9.52 2.62 17.92
N GLY A 274 8.46 2.74 17.14
CA GLY A 274 7.09 2.40 17.53
C GLY A 274 6.31 3.54 18.19
N ILE A 275 6.96 4.60 18.67
CA ILE A 275 6.27 5.77 19.24
C ILE A 275 5.74 6.66 18.13
N MET A 276 4.47 7.01 18.18
CA MET A 276 3.75 7.77 17.16
C MET A 276 3.43 9.17 17.66
N GLU A 277 3.69 10.18 16.82
CA GLU A 277 3.41 11.59 17.10
C GLU A 277 2.57 12.20 15.97
N THR A 278 1.44 12.81 16.31
CA THR A 278 0.61 13.52 15.33
C THR A 278 1.31 14.78 14.86
N GLY A 279 1.28 14.99 13.55
CA GLY A 279 1.81 16.18 12.89
C GLY A 279 0.72 17.10 12.36
N GLU A 280 1.12 17.93 11.43
CA GLU A 280 0.22 18.87 10.74
C GLU A 280 -0.59 18.15 9.66
N SER A 281 -1.66 18.81 9.20
CA SER A 281 -2.52 18.34 8.12
C SER A 281 -2.60 19.36 6.99
N THR A 282 -2.88 18.88 5.78
CA THR A 282 -3.11 19.70 4.59
C THR A 282 -4.32 19.21 3.82
N SER A 283 -4.64 19.87 2.72
CA SER A 283 -5.69 19.38 1.83
C SER A 283 -5.42 19.74 0.38
N VAL A 284 -5.84 18.87 -0.52
CA VAL A 284 -5.81 19.10 -1.97
C VAL A 284 -7.23 19.07 -2.54
N SER A 285 -7.46 19.78 -3.64
CA SER A 285 -8.71 19.67 -4.40
C SER A 285 -8.75 18.31 -5.12
N GLY A 286 -9.89 17.61 -5.04
CA GLY A 286 -10.08 16.36 -5.75
C GLY A 286 -9.86 15.12 -4.88
N TYR A 287 -9.50 14.03 -5.51
CA TYR A 287 -9.30 12.70 -4.91
C TYR A 287 -8.08 12.02 -5.53
N LEU A 288 -7.52 11.07 -4.79
CA LEU A 288 -6.47 10.18 -5.25
C LEU A 288 -7.13 8.90 -5.79
N ASN A 289 -6.90 8.59 -7.05
CA ASN A 289 -7.54 7.43 -7.69
C ASN A 289 -6.70 6.15 -7.57
N ASP A 290 -5.40 6.29 -7.35
CA ASP A 290 -4.46 5.19 -7.16
C ASP A 290 -3.73 5.33 -5.82
N LYS A 291 -3.49 4.21 -5.14
CA LYS A 291 -2.70 4.16 -3.88
C LYS A 291 -1.28 4.68 -4.06
N PHE A 292 -0.73 4.57 -5.27
CA PHE A 292 0.60 5.09 -5.59
C PHE A 292 0.60 6.56 -6.03
N ALA A 293 -0.55 7.22 -5.99
CA ALA A 293 -0.66 8.67 -6.26
C ALA A 293 -0.15 9.55 -5.11
N ILE A 294 0.31 8.96 -4.02
CA ILE A 294 0.92 9.62 -2.87
C ILE A 294 2.27 8.98 -2.55
N ASN A 295 3.30 9.78 -2.31
CA ASN A 295 4.64 9.27 -1.99
C ASN A 295 5.46 10.29 -1.20
N GLU A 296 6.12 9.87 -0.12
CA GLU A 296 7.11 10.67 0.59
C GLU A 296 8.52 10.34 0.12
N ARG A 297 9.30 11.36 -0.19
CA ARG A 297 10.71 11.22 -0.53
C ARG A 297 11.49 12.49 -0.23
N ASN A 298 12.71 12.32 0.25
CA ASN A 298 13.62 13.42 0.57
C ASN A 298 13.00 14.48 1.51
N GLY A 299 12.08 14.07 2.38
CA GLY A 299 11.37 14.94 3.33
C GLY A 299 10.22 15.75 2.73
N TYR A 300 9.83 15.47 1.49
CA TYR A 300 8.67 16.07 0.82
C TYR A 300 7.61 15.02 0.53
N LEU A 301 6.34 15.40 0.70
CA LEU A 301 5.20 14.61 0.29
C LEU A 301 4.70 15.08 -1.08
N TYR A 302 4.58 14.15 -2.01
CA TYR A 302 4.05 14.36 -3.35
C TYR A 302 2.66 13.73 -3.44
N VAL A 303 1.71 14.46 -4.00
CA VAL A 303 0.31 14.02 -4.12
C VAL A 303 -0.20 14.33 -5.52
N LEU A 304 -0.55 13.28 -6.27
CA LEU A 304 -1.17 13.39 -7.59
C LEU A 304 -2.69 13.22 -7.44
N ALA A 305 -3.44 14.27 -7.65
CA ALA A 305 -4.88 14.31 -7.44
C ALA A 305 -5.66 14.64 -8.72
N THR A 306 -6.86 14.08 -8.84
CA THR A 306 -7.83 14.41 -9.89
C THR A 306 -8.97 15.23 -9.28
N TYR A 307 -9.34 16.35 -9.88
CA TYR A 307 -10.47 17.18 -9.46
C TYR A 307 -11.35 17.58 -10.65
N SER A 308 -12.62 17.87 -10.37
CA SER A 308 -13.58 18.33 -11.40
C SER A 308 -13.61 19.85 -11.49
N ASP A 309 -13.29 20.41 -12.67
CA ASP A 309 -13.50 21.81 -13.00
C ASP A 309 -14.59 21.94 -14.07
N LYS A 310 -15.78 22.44 -13.68
CA LYS A 310 -16.92 22.68 -14.60
C LYS A 310 -17.26 21.45 -15.46
N GLU A 311 -17.42 20.29 -14.82
CA GLU A 311 -17.73 19.00 -15.47
C GLU A 311 -16.58 18.43 -16.33
N THR A 312 -15.36 18.91 -16.14
CA THR A 312 -14.17 18.41 -16.80
C THR A 312 -13.16 17.99 -15.73
N GLU A 313 -12.67 16.76 -15.82
CA GLU A 313 -11.63 16.27 -14.92
C GLU A 313 -10.29 16.92 -15.25
N VAL A 314 -9.52 17.21 -14.22
CA VAL A 314 -8.20 17.83 -14.31
C VAL A 314 -7.30 17.24 -13.25
N ASN A 315 -6.05 17.01 -13.57
CA ASN A 315 -5.10 16.47 -12.63
C ASN A 315 -4.09 17.52 -12.17
N SER A 316 -3.59 17.35 -10.95
CA SER A 316 -2.57 18.22 -10.37
C SER A 316 -1.61 17.40 -9.49
N LEU A 317 -0.32 17.74 -9.55
CA LEU A 317 0.71 17.20 -8.68
C LEU A 317 1.10 18.27 -7.66
N HIS A 318 0.83 18.01 -6.40
CA HIS A 318 1.13 18.88 -5.26
C HIS A 318 2.37 18.39 -4.52
N VAL A 319 3.17 19.31 -4.00
CA VAL A 319 4.36 19.01 -3.22
C VAL A 319 4.30 19.75 -1.89
N PHE A 320 4.47 19.01 -0.79
CA PHE A 320 4.43 19.55 0.57
C PHE A 320 5.75 19.27 1.28
N ASP A 321 6.19 20.21 2.11
CA ASP A 321 7.35 20.02 2.99
C ASP A 321 7.03 19.16 4.24
N GLY A 322 8.01 18.96 5.10
CA GLY A 322 7.86 18.17 6.32
C GLY A 322 6.83 18.72 7.31
N GLU A 323 6.47 20.00 7.21
CA GLU A 323 5.43 20.69 7.99
C GLU A 323 4.08 20.72 7.27
N MET A 324 3.90 19.94 6.20
CA MET A 324 2.69 19.85 5.37
C MET A 324 2.30 21.17 4.69
N LYS A 325 3.26 22.07 4.48
CA LYS A 325 3.07 23.30 3.73
C LYS A 325 3.37 23.06 2.24
N GLU A 326 2.47 23.52 1.36
CA GLU A 326 2.68 23.42 -0.08
C GLU A 326 3.88 24.25 -0.54
N THR A 327 4.83 23.61 -1.21
CA THR A 327 6.06 24.20 -1.73
C THR A 327 6.05 24.31 -3.24
N GLY A 328 5.36 23.42 -3.92
CA GLY A 328 5.26 23.41 -5.38
C GLY A 328 3.97 22.75 -5.85
N VAL A 329 3.54 23.13 -7.05
CA VAL A 329 2.37 22.53 -7.68
C VAL A 329 2.50 22.55 -9.21
N LEU A 330 2.18 21.43 -9.85
CA LEU A 330 1.98 21.32 -11.30
C LEU A 330 0.49 21.12 -11.56
N ASN A 331 -0.16 22.12 -12.14
CA ASN A 331 -1.60 22.14 -12.39
C ASN A 331 -1.94 21.84 -13.85
N GLU A 332 -3.23 21.63 -14.13
CA GLU A 332 -3.80 21.51 -15.48
C GLU A 332 -3.22 20.35 -16.31
N ILE A 333 -2.90 19.24 -15.66
CA ILE A 333 -2.37 18.06 -16.34
C ILE A 333 -3.54 17.29 -16.98
N ALA A 334 -3.39 16.86 -18.23
CA ALA A 334 -4.29 15.93 -18.93
C ALA A 334 -5.78 16.30 -18.75
N ARG A 335 -6.17 17.50 -19.10
CA ARG A 335 -7.55 17.98 -18.92
C ARG A 335 -8.57 17.13 -19.68
N GLY A 336 -9.53 16.61 -18.96
CA GLY A 336 -10.59 15.74 -19.43
C GLY A 336 -10.32 14.26 -19.22
N GLU A 337 -9.26 13.92 -18.50
CA GLU A 337 -8.80 12.56 -18.21
C GLU A 337 -8.61 12.32 -16.72
N LEU A 338 -8.66 11.06 -16.30
CA LEU A 338 -8.47 10.61 -14.92
C LEU A 338 -7.12 9.91 -14.79
N VAL A 339 -6.40 10.14 -13.68
CA VAL A 339 -5.23 9.31 -13.33
C VAL A 339 -5.70 7.91 -12.98
N TYR A 340 -5.07 6.88 -13.54
CA TYR A 340 -5.36 5.48 -13.29
C TYR A 340 -4.24 4.75 -12.55
N ALA A 341 -3.00 5.03 -12.91
CA ALA A 341 -1.83 4.44 -12.27
C ALA A 341 -0.72 5.47 -12.13
N ALA A 342 0.02 5.42 -11.06
CA ALA A 342 1.18 6.29 -10.82
C ALA A 342 2.35 5.51 -10.22
N ARG A 343 3.60 6.00 -10.43
CA ARG A 343 4.82 5.53 -9.78
C ARG A 343 5.82 6.66 -9.63
N PHE A 344 6.36 6.76 -8.42
CA PHE A 344 7.43 7.71 -8.08
C PHE A 344 8.76 6.97 -8.05
N VAL A 345 9.71 7.39 -8.88
CA VAL A 345 11.03 6.79 -8.99
C VAL A 345 12.10 7.84 -9.21
N GLY A 346 13.18 7.80 -8.42
CA GLY A 346 14.24 8.78 -8.56
C GLY A 346 13.66 10.18 -8.50
N ASN A 347 13.89 10.97 -9.51
CA ASN A 347 13.43 12.34 -9.63
C ASN A 347 12.19 12.48 -10.54
N TYR A 348 11.47 11.39 -10.78
CA TYR A 348 10.36 11.37 -11.73
C TYR A 348 9.09 10.76 -11.14
N VAL A 349 7.95 11.22 -11.68
CA VAL A 349 6.65 10.58 -11.50
C VAL A 349 6.18 10.11 -12.87
N TYR A 350 5.94 8.82 -12.98
CA TYR A 350 5.31 8.18 -14.13
C TYR A 350 3.84 7.95 -13.82
N PHE A 351 2.94 8.36 -14.73
CA PHE A 351 1.52 8.14 -14.51
C PHE A 351 0.76 8.00 -15.82
N ILE A 352 -0.33 7.25 -15.74
CA ILE A 352 -1.24 7.02 -16.87
C ILE A 352 -2.56 7.69 -16.56
N THR A 353 -3.09 8.40 -17.54
CA THR A 353 -4.44 8.92 -17.51
C THR A 353 -5.30 8.22 -18.57
N TYR A 354 -6.61 8.30 -18.46
CA TYR A 354 -7.53 7.67 -19.41
C TYR A 354 -8.78 8.50 -19.67
N LYS A 355 -9.17 8.54 -20.97
CA LYS A 355 -10.50 8.89 -21.43
C LYS A 355 -10.92 8.09 -22.67
N GLN A 356 -10.09 7.98 -23.67
CA GLN A 356 -10.29 7.22 -24.92
C GLN A 356 -8.97 6.60 -25.42
N THR A 357 -7.86 7.24 -25.15
CA THR A 357 -6.48 6.77 -25.31
C THR A 357 -5.81 6.89 -23.95
N ASP A 358 -4.73 6.16 -23.72
CA ASP A 358 -3.98 6.18 -22.47
C ASP A 358 -2.67 6.94 -22.65
N PRO A 359 -2.64 8.24 -22.47
CA PRO A 359 -1.35 8.92 -22.43
C PRO A 359 -0.56 8.53 -21.18
N PHE A 360 0.68 8.14 -21.40
CA PHE A 360 1.69 7.93 -20.39
C PHE A 360 2.47 9.22 -20.20
N PHE A 361 2.48 9.76 -19.00
CA PHE A 361 3.11 11.03 -18.66
C PHE A 361 4.35 10.82 -17.79
N VAL A 362 5.30 11.74 -17.95
CA VAL A 362 6.49 11.85 -17.09
C VAL A 362 6.58 13.26 -16.55
N ALA A 363 6.60 13.38 -15.20
CA ALA A 363 6.86 14.65 -14.54
C ALA A 363 8.20 14.61 -13.80
N ASP A 364 8.98 15.68 -13.92
CA ASP A 364 10.21 15.95 -13.17
C ASP A 364 9.87 16.57 -11.81
N ILE A 365 10.37 15.96 -10.75
CA ILE A 365 10.22 16.40 -9.36
C ILE A 365 11.58 16.64 -8.68
N THR A 366 12.63 16.88 -9.48
CA THR A 366 13.98 17.17 -8.97
C THR A 366 13.97 18.43 -8.10
N ASP A 367 13.21 19.45 -8.51
CA ASP A 367 12.98 20.64 -7.70
C ASP A 367 11.58 20.59 -7.06
N PRO A 368 11.46 20.33 -5.75
CA PRO A 368 10.17 20.28 -5.07
C PRO A 368 9.34 21.56 -5.17
N SER A 369 9.97 22.70 -5.47
CA SER A 369 9.26 23.98 -5.61
C SER A 369 8.76 24.26 -7.03
N ASP A 370 9.23 23.49 -8.02
CA ASP A 370 8.92 23.72 -9.44
C ASP A 370 8.79 22.40 -10.23
N PRO A 371 7.83 21.51 -9.86
CA PRO A 371 7.59 20.28 -10.59
C PRO A 371 7.14 20.56 -12.03
N LYS A 372 7.64 19.79 -13.01
CA LYS A 372 7.44 20.04 -14.45
C LYS A 372 6.99 18.81 -15.20
N LEU A 373 6.04 18.96 -16.10
CA LEU A 373 5.74 17.92 -17.08
C LEU A 373 6.86 17.90 -18.13
N LEU A 374 7.47 16.73 -18.34
CA LEU A 374 8.57 16.52 -19.30
C LEU A 374 8.10 15.89 -20.58
N GLY A 375 7.40 14.78 -20.51
CA GLY A 375 7.04 13.93 -21.62
C GLY A 375 5.62 13.43 -21.57
N GLU A 376 5.09 13.11 -22.75
CA GLU A 376 3.79 12.51 -22.97
C GLU A 376 3.91 11.52 -24.12
N LEU A 377 3.31 10.34 -23.98
CA LEU A 377 3.27 9.30 -25.00
C LEU A 377 1.84 8.76 -25.09
N GLU A 378 1.21 8.87 -26.26
CA GLU A 378 -0.07 8.19 -26.50
C GLU A 378 0.14 6.69 -26.71
N VAL A 379 -0.55 5.86 -25.93
CA VAL A 379 -0.53 4.40 -26.05
C VAL A 379 -1.94 3.83 -26.25
N SER A 380 -2.02 2.63 -26.81
CA SER A 380 -3.28 1.94 -27.04
C SER A 380 -3.61 0.99 -25.88
N GLY A 381 -4.87 0.83 -25.49
CA GLY A 381 -5.33 0.04 -24.35
C GLY A 381 -5.10 0.80 -23.03
N PHE A 382 -5.24 0.18 -21.86
CA PHE A 382 -5.04 0.88 -20.60
C PHE A 382 -4.25 0.04 -19.59
N SER A 383 -3.35 0.69 -18.84
CA SER A 383 -2.62 0.08 -17.75
C SER A 383 -3.21 0.53 -16.43
N GLU A 384 -3.63 -0.44 -15.60
CA GLU A 384 -4.17 -0.20 -14.26
C GLU A 384 -3.08 -0.30 -13.18
N TYR A 385 -1.91 -0.84 -13.53
CA TYR A 385 -0.77 -1.00 -12.64
C TYR A 385 0.53 -0.65 -13.37
N LEU A 386 1.40 0.09 -12.72
CA LEU A 386 2.76 0.38 -13.16
C LEU A 386 3.76 -0.22 -12.17
N HIS A 387 4.85 -0.78 -12.67
CA HIS A 387 5.98 -1.27 -11.88
C HIS A 387 7.30 -0.86 -12.51
N ILE A 388 8.28 -0.55 -11.68
CA ILE A 388 9.61 -0.23 -12.17
C ILE A 388 10.34 -1.52 -12.49
N TRP A 389 10.76 -1.64 -13.75
CA TRP A 389 11.54 -2.79 -14.19
C TRP A 389 13.03 -2.59 -13.90
N ASP A 390 13.56 -1.43 -14.29
CA ASP A 390 14.93 -0.98 -14.02
C ASP A 390 15.01 0.56 -14.12
N ASP A 391 16.21 1.13 -14.07
CA ASP A 391 16.45 2.57 -14.11
C ASP A 391 15.91 3.25 -15.38
N THR A 392 15.65 2.50 -16.44
CA THR A 392 15.27 2.99 -17.77
C THR A 392 13.96 2.42 -18.29
N HIS A 393 13.34 1.49 -17.56
CA HIS A 393 12.11 0.84 -18.02
C HIS A 393 11.02 0.79 -16.94
N VAL A 394 9.79 0.99 -17.39
CA VAL A 394 8.57 0.87 -16.58
C VAL A 394 7.66 -0.17 -17.21
N LEU A 395 7.26 -1.17 -16.43
CA LEU A 395 6.28 -2.17 -16.82
C LEU A 395 4.86 -1.68 -16.54
N GLY A 396 3.99 -1.71 -17.53
CA GLY A 396 2.55 -1.52 -17.41
C GLY A 396 1.81 -2.85 -17.50
N ILE A 397 0.87 -3.09 -16.59
CA ILE A 397 -0.06 -4.23 -16.62
C ILE A 397 -1.49 -3.69 -16.63
N GLY A 398 -2.32 -4.16 -17.56
CA GLY A 398 -3.69 -3.69 -17.69
C GLY A 398 -4.50 -4.51 -18.67
N TYR A 399 -5.50 -3.90 -19.28
CA TYR A 399 -6.36 -4.55 -20.25
C TYR A 399 -6.13 -3.98 -21.66
N GLY A 400 -6.18 -4.85 -22.65
CA GLY A 400 -6.05 -4.47 -24.07
C GLY A 400 -7.34 -3.96 -24.70
N ASP A 401 -8.47 -4.17 -24.03
CA ASP A 401 -9.79 -3.77 -24.50
C ASP A 401 -10.72 -3.35 -23.34
N SER A 402 -11.77 -2.59 -23.67
CA SER A 402 -12.76 -2.09 -22.70
C SER A 402 -13.64 -3.18 -22.08
N ASP A 403 -13.75 -4.33 -22.73
CA ASP A 403 -14.53 -5.48 -22.26
C ASP A 403 -13.75 -6.34 -21.26
N ARG A 404 -12.48 -5.98 -20.98
CA ARG A 404 -11.56 -6.67 -20.05
C ARG A 404 -11.36 -8.16 -20.38
N LYS A 405 -11.38 -8.52 -21.65
CA LYS A 405 -11.18 -9.90 -22.14
C LYS A 405 -9.73 -10.22 -22.47
N THR A 406 -8.93 -9.20 -22.59
CA THR A 406 -7.52 -9.34 -22.89
C THR A 406 -6.68 -8.65 -21.84
N ILE A 407 -5.58 -9.29 -21.43
CA ILE A 407 -4.53 -8.66 -20.63
C ILE A 407 -3.52 -8.02 -21.57
N LYS A 408 -3.05 -6.84 -21.18
CA LYS A 408 -1.98 -6.12 -21.85
C LYS A 408 -0.78 -5.97 -20.93
N LEU A 409 0.39 -6.38 -21.41
CA LEU A 409 1.69 -6.02 -20.84
C LEU A 409 2.34 -5.00 -21.76
N THR A 410 2.90 -3.95 -21.17
CA THR A 410 3.63 -2.91 -21.90
C THR A 410 4.96 -2.65 -21.21
N MET A 411 6.05 -2.57 -21.96
CA MET A 411 7.32 -2.05 -21.47
C MET A 411 7.53 -0.67 -22.06
N PHE A 412 7.67 0.31 -21.19
CA PHE A 412 8.01 1.69 -21.55
C PHE A 412 9.50 1.90 -21.37
N ASP A 413 10.20 2.35 -22.41
CA ASP A 413 11.55 2.91 -22.30
C ASP A 413 11.44 4.38 -21.89
N VAL A 414 12.00 4.69 -20.74
CA VAL A 414 12.05 6.03 -20.12
C VAL A 414 13.48 6.54 -19.95
N SER A 415 14.43 5.97 -20.71
CA SER A 415 15.84 6.40 -20.72
C SER A 415 16.01 7.87 -21.11
N ASP A 416 15.10 8.39 -21.95
CA ASP A 416 14.88 9.83 -22.13
C ASP A 416 13.49 10.21 -21.56
N PRO A 417 13.41 10.72 -20.34
CA PRO A 417 12.13 11.03 -19.68
C PRO A 417 11.29 12.09 -20.42
N ALA A 418 11.91 12.90 -21.29
CA ALA A 418 11.20 13.87 -22.11
C ALA A 418 10.55 13.24 -23.36
N HIS A 419 11.01 12.07 -23.77
CA HIS A 419 10.52 11.36 -24.96
C HIS A 419 10.35 9.84 -24.64
N PRO A 420 9.44 9.49 -23.70
CA PRO A 420 9.18 8.10 -23.40
C PRO A 420 8.63 7.36 -24.63
N VAL A 421 8.94 6.08 -24.78
CA VAL A 421 8.44 5.26 -25.88
C VAL A 421 7.86 3.93 -25.37
N GLU A 422 6.83 3.44 -26.05
CA GLU A 422 6.38 2.06 -25.90
C GLU A 422 7.36 1.16 -26.65
N GLU A 423 8.29 0.51 -25.92
CA GLU A 423 9.29 -0.35 -26.50
C GLU A 423 8.70 -1.66 -27.01
N ASN A 424 7.88 -2.31 -26.17
CA ASN A 424 7.22 -3.56 -26.49
C ASN A 424 5.86 -3.67 -25.81
N GLN A 425 4.92 -4.35 -26.46
CA GLN A 425 3.66 -4.74 -25.85
C GLN A 425 3.31 -6.20 -26.17
N LYS A 426 2.53 -6.80 -25.29
CA LYS A 426 1.89 -8.11 -25.50
C LYS A 426 0.45 -8.08 -25.03
N ILE A 427 -0.45 -8.44 -25.93
CA ILE A 427 -1.87 -8.61 -25.63
C ILE A 427 -2.21 -10.09 -25.79
N PHE A 428 -2.95 -10.65 -24.85
CA PHE A 428 -3.41 -12.04 -24.90
C PHE A 428 -4.79 -12.21 -24.25
N ASP A 429 -5.54 -13.19 -24.78
CA ASP A 429 -6.87 -13.54 -24.26
C ASP A 429 -6.75 -14.33 -22.94
N HIS A 430 -7.75 -14.20 -22.07
CA HIS A 430 -7.91 -14.99 -20.85
C HIS A 430 -9.40 -15.33 -20.64
N GLU A 431 -9.67 -16.37 -19.86
CA GLU A 431 -11.02 -16.84 -19.55
C GLU A 431 -11.55 -16.38 -18.19
N GLY A 432 -10.69 -15.73 -17.37
CA GLY A 432 -11.05 -15.22 -16.04
C GLY A 432 -11.94 -13.98 -16.09
N TYR A 433 -12.69 -13.77 -15.01
CA TYR A 433 -13.51 -12.56 -14.83
C TYR A 433 -12.80 -11.47 -14.03
N TYR A 434 -11.71 -11.82 -13.32
CA TYR A 434 -11.01 -10.95 -12.41
C TYR A 434 -9.50 -11.18 -12.48
N CYS A 435 -8.74 -10.12 -12.45
CA CYS A 435 -7.28 -10.18 -12.32
C CYS A 435 -6.88 -9.42 -11.04
N GLU A 436 -6.44 -10.15 -10.01
CA GLU A 436 -6.07 -9.55 -8.72
C GLU A 436 -4.94 -8.53 -8.88
N ALA A 437 -4.02 -8.76 -9.80
CA ALA A 437 -2.88 -7.88 -10.09
C ALA A 437 -3.27 -6.43 -10.42
N MET A 438 -4.50 -6.19 -10.90
CA MET A 438 -4.99 -4.84 -11.23
C MET A 438 -5.37 -4.01 -10.00
N ASN A 439 -5.67 -4.68 -8.87
CA ASN A 439 -6.15 -4.01 -7.66
C ASN A 439 -5.28 -4.30 -6.43
N ASN A 440 -4.42 -5.31 -6.52
CA ASN A 440 -3.56 -5.75 -5.44
C ASN A 440 -2.14 -5.98 -5.96
N TYR A 441 -1.27 -5.01 -5.76
CA TYR A 441 0.13 -5.09 -6.20
C TYR A 441 0.90 -6.25 -5.55
N LYS A 442 0.50 -6.75 -4.37
CA LYS A 442 1.10 -7.93 -3.72
C LYS A 442 0.89 -9.21 -4.56
N ALA A 443 -0.13 -9.23 -5.43
CA ALA A 443 -0.39 -10.35 -6.33
C ALA A 443 0.50 -10.36 -7.60
N VAL A 444 1.35 -9.35 -7.77
CA VAL A 444 2.26 -9.25 -8.91
C VAL A 444 3.67 -9.61 -8.46
N LEU A 445 4.25 -10.59 -9.12
CA LEU A 445 5.68 -10.88 -9.04
C LEU A 445 6.39 -10.09 -10.15
N VAL A 446 7.30 -9.20 -9.79
CA VAL A 446 8.23 -8.57 -10.73
C VAL A 446 9.65 -8.69 -10.17
N GLU A 447 10.49 -9.44 -10.86
CA GLU A 447 11.88 -9.68 -10.47
C GLU A 447 12.80 -9.52 -11.69
N PRO A 448 13.29 -8.30 -11.94
CA PRO A 448 14.12 -8.02 -13.11
C PRO A 448 15.43 -8.82 -13.15
N GLN A 449 16.05 -9.08 -11.98
CA GLN A 449 17.33 -9.82 -11.92
C GLN A 449 17.17 -11.28 -12.34
N LYS A 450 16.01 -11.87 -12.11
CA LYS A 450 15.64 -13.22 -12.57
C LYS A 450 14.90 -13.20 -13.91
N ASN A 451 14.55 -12.01 -14.39
CA ASN A 451 13.76 -11.78 -15.59
C ASN A 451 12.37 -12.45 -15.50
N LEU A 452 11.66 -12.20 -14.39
CA LEU A 452 10.36 -12.78 -14.10
C LEU A 452 9.28 -11.70 -13.94
N ILE A 453 8.15 -11.93 -14.63
CA ILE A 453 6.91 -11.16 -14.46
C ILE A 453 5.80 -12.20 -14.30
N GLY A 454 5.15 -12.21 -13.14
CA GLY A 454 4.16 -13.25 -12.82
C GLY A 454 2.90 -12.69 -12.15
N PHE A 455 1.74 -13.24 -12.51
CA PHE A 455 0.45 -12.92 -11.92
C PHE A 455 -0.62 -13.95 -12.28
N ALA A 456 -1.68 -13.99 -11.46
CA ALA A 456 -2.82 -14.90 -11.66
C ALA A 456 -3.99 -14.19 -12.35
N VAL A 457 -4.67 -14.90 -13.27
CA VAL A 457 -5.96 -14.56 -13.86
C VAL A 457 -6.85 -15.81 -13.84
N ASP A 458 -7.10 -16.49 -14.97
CA ASP A 458 -7.64 -17.85 -15.07
C ASP A 458 -6.58 -18.94 -14.88
N LYS A 459 -5.32 -18.54 -14.95
CA LYS A 459 -4.11 -19.32 -14.72
C LYS A 459 -3.08 -18.40 -14.07
N TYR A 460 -1.99 -18.99 -13.59
CA TYR A 460 -0.80 -18.22 -13.28
C TYR A 460 0.05 -18.05 -14.53
N TYR A 461 0.24 -16.84 -14.99
CA TYR A 461 1.08 -16.49 -16.13
C TYR A 461 2.44 -16.04 -15.64
N LEU A 462 3.49 -16.66 -16.18
CA LEU A 462 4.89 -16.29 -15.93
C LEU A 462 5.56 -15.91 -17.23
N PHE A 463 6.03 -14.68 -17.33
CA PHE A 463 6.71 -14.14 -18.50
C PHE A 463 8.15 -13.80 -18.18
N SER A 464 8.99 -13.84 -19.21
CA SER A 464 10.27 -13.14 -19.29
C SER A 464 10.18 -12.00 -20.28
N TYR A 465 11.10 -11.05 -20.18
CA TYR A 465 11.18 -9.90 -21.07
C TYR A 465 12.56 -9.79 -21.72
N ASP A 466 12.59 -9.48 -23.02
CA ASP A 466 13.80 -9.19 -23.78
C ASP A 466 13.50 -8.01 -24.72
N SER A 467 14.30 -6.96 -24.69
CA SER A 467 14.03 -5.73 -25.47
C SER A 467 13.91 -5.98 -26.99
N GLY A 468 14.61 -7.00 -27.52
CA GLY A 468 14.57 -7.36 -28.94
C GLY A 468 13.43 -8.30 -29.33
N LYS A 469 12.82 -9.05 -28.37
CA LYS A 469 11.78 -10.04 -28.61
C LYS A 469 10.46 -9.73 -27.94
N GLY A 470 10.46 -8.82 -26.95
CA GLY A 470 9.33 -8.50 -26.11
C GLY A 470 9.07 -9.54 -25.01
N PHE A 471 7.81 -9.67 -24.60
CA PHE A 471 7.39 -10.60 -23.56
C PHE A 471 7.24 -12.02 -24.10
N GLU A 472 7.97 -12.96 -23.54
CA GLU A 472 7.88 -14.39 -23.84
C GLU A 472 7.21 -15.12 -22.68
N LEU A 473 6.13 -15.86 -22.94
CA LEU A 473 5.47 -16.71 -21.94
C LEU A 473 6.42 -17.89 -21.62
N MET A 474 6.83 -18.00 -20.37
CA MET A 474 7.70 -19.07 -19.88
C MET A 474 6.89 -20.31 -19.52
N GLU A 475 5.87 -20.14 -18.70
CA GLU A 475 4.96 -21.18 -18.25
C GLU A 475 3.54 -20.62 -18.12
N ASP A 476 2.55 -21.45 -18.41
CA ASP A 476 1.17 -21.27 -18.04
C ASP A 476 0.79 -22.40 -17.09
N ALA A 477 1.03 -22.19 -15.80
CA ALA A 477 0.61 -23.16 -14.81
C ALA A 477 -0.93 -23.24 -14.83
N SER A 478 -1.44 -24.28 -15.48
CA SER A 478 -2.88 -24.56 -15.59
C SER A 478 -3.41 -24.98 -14.22
N LEU A 479 -3.61 -24.01 -13.36
CA LEU A 479 -4.27 -24.21 -12.09
C LEU A 479 -5.78 -24.13 -12.34
N LYS A 480 -6.51 -25.09 -11.84
CA LYS A 480 -7.96 -24.95 -11.74
C LYS A 480 -8.23 -24.08 -10.53
N PHE A 481 -8.22 -22.79 -10.74
CA PHE A 481 -8.58 -21.85 -9.69
C PHE A 481 -10.07 -22.01 -9.35
N GLU A 482 -10.38 -22.49 -8.16
CA GLU A 482 -11.72 -22.38 -7.61
C GLU A 482 -12.05 -20.93 -7.26
N ASN A 483 -11.01 -20.13 -6.94
CA ASN A 483 -11.07 -18.69 -6.69
C ASN A 483 -9.94 -17.98 -7.45
N GLU A 484 -10.22 -16.86 -8.07
CA GLU A 484 -9.26 -16.05 -8.84
C GLU A 484 -8.40 -15.12 -7.93
N ARG A 485 -8.33 -15.37 -6.62
CA ARG A 485 -7.67 -14.51 -5.62
C ARG A 485 -6.77 -15.30 -4.69
N GLY A 486 -5.80 -14.58 -4.11
CA GLY A 486 -4.92 -15.11 -3.08
C GLY A 486 -3.77 -15.98 -3.58
N TYR A 487 -3.48 -15.96 -4.89
CA TYR A 487 -2.33 -16.68 -5.44
C TYR A 487 -1.10 -15.78 -5.53
N ARG A 488 0.06 -16.35 -5.15
CA ARG A 488 1.37 -15.68 -5.26
C ARG A 488 2.37 -16.58 -5.99
N GLY A 489 3.15 -15.98 -6.87
CA GLY A 489 4.33 -16.61 -7.43
C GLY A 489 5.52 -16.45 -6.50
N ILE A 490 6.18 -17.53 -6.22
CA ILE A 490 7.37 -17.59 -5.36
C ILE A 490 8.48 -18.26 -6.14
N TYR A 491 9.66 -17.67 -6.17
CA TYR A 491 10.87 -18.37 -6.65
C TYR A 491 11.83 -18.62 -5.49
N LYS A 492 12.62 -19.67 -5.61
CA LYS A 492 13.79 -19.98 -4.81
C LYS A 492 14.82 -20.64 -5.71
N ASP A 493 15.98 -20.05 -5.84
CA ASP A 493 16.99 -20.51 -6.81
C ASP A 493 16.41 -20.65 -8.24
N ASP A 494 16.41 -21.87 -8.79
CA ASP A 494 15.77 -22.23 -10.09
C ASP A 494 14.38 -22.87 -9.90
N ASP A 495 13.86 -22.91 -8.68
CA ASP A 495 12.56 -23.48 -8.37
C ASP A 495 11.49 -22.38 -8.34
N PHE A 496 10.31 -22.70 -8.86
CA PHE A 496 9.18 -21.78 -8.88
C PHE A 496 7.93 -22.46 -8.32
N TYR A 497 7.20 -21.69 -7.52
CA TYR A 497 5.98 -22.14 -6.86
C TYR A 497 4.86 -21.15 -7.14
N VAL A 498 3.67 -21.67 -7.37
CA VAL A 498 2.43 -20.88 -7.31
C VAL A 498 1.66 -21.38 -6.10
N ALA A 499 1.57 -20.55 -5.08
CA ALA A 499 0.93 -20.87 -3.80
C ALA A 499 -0.31 -20.01 -3.59
N GLY A 500 -1.39 -20.61 -3.11
CA GLY A 500 -2.64 -19.94 -2.78
C GLY A 500 -3.79 -20.92 -2.60
N ASN A 501 -4.78 -20.57 -1.79
CA ASN A 501 -5.99 -21.35 -1.55
C ASN A 501 -5.73 -22.83 -1.18
N GLY A 502 -4.72 -23.09 -0.36
CA GLY A 502 -4.38 -24.45 0.10
C GLY A 502 -3.62 -25.29 -0.93
N GLU A 503 -3.20 -24.73 -2.06
CA GLU A 503 -2.47 -25.45 -3.09
C GLU A 503 -1.11 -24.83 -3.33
N ILE A 504 -0.11 -25.67 -3.55
CA ILE A 504 1.23 -25.27 -4.01
C ILE A 504 1.55 -26.06 -5.28
N ASN A 505 1.68 -25.36 -6.39
CA ASN A 505 2.11 -25.93 -7.66
C ASN A 505 3.59 -25.59 -7.89
N TYR A 506 4.38 -26.62 -8.17
CA TYR A 506 5.84 -26.52 -8.30
C TYR A 506 6.31 -26.86 -9.71
N PHE A 507 7.25 -26.09 -10.22
CA PHE A 507 8.00 -26.40 -11.44
C PHE A 507 9.39 -25.75 -11.41
N LYS A 508 10.31 -26.28 -12.24
CA LYS A 508 11.63 -25.69 -12.40
C LYS A 508 11.62 -24.62 -13.47
N LEU A 509 12.22 -23.49 -13.18
CA LEU A 509 12.55 -22.48 -14.17
C LEU A 509 13.63 -23.08 -15.08
N THR A 510 13.22 -23.62 -16.24
CA THR A 510 14.16 -24.11 -17.24
C THR A 510 14.75 -22.92 -17.98
N GLY A 511 15.74 -22.26 -17.37
CA GLY A 511 16.47 -21.19 -18.02
C GLY A 511 17.15 -21.71 -19.27
N LYS A 512 16.86 -21.17 -20.44
CA LYS A 512 17.80 -21.17 -21.55
C LYS A 512 19.02 -20.41 -21.04
N LYS A 513 20.07 -21.16 -20.63
CA LYS A 513 21.38 -20.55 -20.41
C LYS A 513 21.78 -19.91 -21.75
N SER A 514 21.78 -18.56 -21.75
CA SER A 514 22.29 -17.74 -22.84
C SER A 514 23.76 -17.99 -23.08
#